data_712fa7c0b7fe9e10e9de424c7f93e6f9
#
_entry.id   712fa7c0b7fe9e10e9de424c7f93e6f9
#
_cell.length_a   1.000
_cell.length_b   1.000
_cell.length_c   1.000
_cell.angle_alpha   90.00
_cell.angle_beta   90.00
_cell.angle_gamma   90.00
#
_symmetry.space_group_name_H-M   'P 1'
#
loop_
_entity.id
_entity.type
_entity.pdbx_description
1 polymer ?
#
loop_
_entity_poly.entity_id
_entity_poly.type
_entity_poly.pdbx_seq_one_letter_code
_entity_poly.pdbx_strand_id
1 'polypeptide(L)'
;MTNYYEKFIKLKSESGLHSPSVFELRNNLNLPISVDSCFLCNPYAFELFMNYLKKRDIEDYVKYYPPQNKVLSKILSKNIDVNPDFLMVGNGAIQMIELIMREFESKRKCIITPTFSTYYEIDEQNIFFFKTNKEDNFNLDVNKLIEFCINKEIEVLVIVNPNNPTGTVVTKNDLKKIFKHLPKTSIVVDESFIDFYDTNQSVEKEVYNNKNLIVIRSLSKDFGIAGLRLGYAVCDPKMSEKIFSKYGLCWNINGLAQIFLETMGLPEFQKNYKLAREKYLQGRKVFYNQLSTLKNMKVYESHANFFIIDCGKNINDVFSFLLFEKEIYTRILNDKLHLEDTFLRVACGTEEDNNKVYDALKIIDKKL
;
A
#
# COMPACT_ATOMS: atom_id res chain seq x y z
N MET A 1 8.21 23.72 -20.87
CA MET A 1 7.87 23.01 -19.61
C MET A 1 6.45 23.31 -19.14
N THR A 2 6.01 24.54 -19.07
CA THR A 2 4.68 24.94 -18.57
C THR A 2 3.52 24.13 -19.21
N ASN A 3 3.53 23.92 -20.51
CA ASN A 3 2.49 23.18 -21.23
C ASN A 3 2.40 21.66 -20.83
N TYR A 4 3.53 21.00 -20.55
CA TYR A 4 3.52 19.59 -20.15
C TYR A 4 3.06 19.39 -18.71
N TYR A 5 3.44 20.29 -17.80
CA TYR A 5 2.99 20.26 -16.41
C TYR A 5 1.48 20.48 -16.32
N GLU A 6 0.92 21.45 -17.03
CA GLU A 6 -0.53 21.68 -17.10
C GLU A 6 -1.30 20.47 -17.62
N LYS A 7 -0.80 19.83 -18.69
CA LYS A 7 -1.37 18.59 -19.21
C LYS A 7 -1.32 17.44 -18.20
N PHE A 8 -0.21 17.33 -17.46
CA PHE A 8 -0.10 16.32 -16.39
C PHE A 8 -1.11 16.58 -15.26
N ILE A 9 -1.26 17.83 -14.81
CA ILE A 9 -2.23 18.19 -13.77
C ILE A 9 -3.67 17.88 -14.23
N LYS A 10 -3.99 18.17 -15.48
CA LYS A 10 -5.29 17.81 -16.07
C LYS A 10 -5.50 16.28 -16.03
N LEU A 11 -4.54 15.51 -16.52
CA LEU A 11 -4.61 14.04 -16.49
C LEU A 11 -4.72 13.50 -15.07
N LYS A 12 -3.99 14.09 -14.11
CA LYS A 12 -4.09 13.75 -12.68
C LYS A 12 -5.50 14.02 -12.14
N SER A 13 -6.12 15.13 -12.52
CA SER A 13 -7.49 15.46 -12.07
C SER A 13 -8.54 14.46 -12.59
N GLU A 14 -8.31 13.90 -13.77
CA GLU A 14 -9.16 12.85 -14.36
C GLU A 14 -8.97 11.50 -13.66
N SER A 15 -7.81 11.27 -13.03
CA SER A 15 -7.47 10.05 -12.28
C SER A 15 -7.95 10.10 -10.79
N GLY A 16 -8.68 11.14 -10.41
CA GLY A 16 -9.15 11.36 -9.03
C GLY A 16 -7.99 11.61 -8.05
N LEU A 17 -8.09 11.06 -6.84
CA LEU A 17 -7.03 11.17 -5.81
C LEU A 17 -5.87 10.16 -6.01
N HIS A 18 -5.84 9.46 -7.14
CA HIS A 18 -4.74 8.56 -7.50
C HIS A 18 -3.82 9.17 -8.55
N SER A 19 -2.66 8.54 -8.75
CA SER A 19 -1.74 8.94 -9.82
C SER A 19 -2.17 8.34 -11.14
N PRO A 20 -2.04 9.08 -12.26
CA PRO A 20 -2.13 8.48 -13.59
C PRO A 20 -1.19 7.29 -13.73
N SER A 21 -1.61 6.23 -14.40
CA SER A 21 -0.77 5.08 -14.68
C SER A 21 0.34 5.43 -15.68
N VAL A 22 1.40 4.64 -15.70
CA VAL A 22 2.48 4.76 -16.70
C VAL A 22 1.92 4.65 -18.13
N PHE A 23 0.87 3.83 -18.34
CA PHE A 23 0.19 3.72 -19.64
C PHE A 23 -0.50 5.03 -20.04
N GLU A 24 -1.18 5.69 -19.12
CA GLU A 24 -1.83 7.00 -19.36
C GLU A 24 -0.81 8.08 -19.68
N LEU A 25 0.33 8.13 -18.96
CA LEU A 25 1.41 9.08 -19.25
C LEU A 25 1.98 8.87 -20.65
N ARG A 26 2.26 7.63 -21.03
CA ARG A 26 2.77 7.29 -22.36
C ARG A 26 1.77 7.61 -23.46
N ASN A 27 0.50 7.22 -23.28
CA ASN A 27 -0.51 7.35 -24.34
C ASN A 27 -1.03 8.80 -24.49
N ASN A 28 -1.25 9.52 -23.40
CA ASN A 28 -1.87 10.85 -23.44
C ASN A 28 -0.85 12.01 -23.52
N LEU A 29 0.35 11.81 -22.93
CA LEU A 29 1.37 12.85 -22.89
C LEU A 29 2.60 12.55 -23.75
N ASN A 30 2.66 11.35 -24.36
CA ASN A 30 3.83 10.85 -25.08
C ASN A 30 5.13 10.98 -24.28
N LEU A 31 5.04 10.78 -22.94
CA LEU A 31 6.18 10.86 -22.03
C LEU A 31 6.85 9.49 -21.93
N PRO A 32 8.12 9.37 -22.30
CA PRO A 32 8.90 8.19 -21.94
C PRO A 32 9.10 8.17 -20.43
N ILE A 33 8.87 7.03 -19.82
CA ILE A 33 9.15 6.79 -18.40
C ILE A 33 10.25 5.76 -18.33
N SER A 34 11.43 6.19 -17.96
CA SER A 34 12.62 5.35 -17.80
C SER A 34 12.66 4.69 -16.41
N VAL A 35 12.15 5.40 -15.38
CA VAL A 35 12.03 4.89 -14.01
C VAL A 35 10.64 5.19 -13.46
N ASP A 36 9.91 4.13 -13.07
CA ASP A 36 8.69 4.26 -12.28
C ASP A 36 9.03 4.21 -10.78
N SER A 37 9.11 5.38 -10.16
CA SER A 37 9.27 5.58 -8.72
C SER A 37 7.98 6.11 -8.06
N CYS A 38 6.83 5.97 -8.75
CA CYS A 38 5.50 6.35 -8.28
C CYS A 38 4.75 5.14 -7.69
N PHE A 39 4.74 4.00 -8.42
CA PHE A 39 4.02 2.81 -8.03
C PHE A 39 4.89 1.85 -7.19
N LEU A 40 4.25 1.19 -6.23
CA LEU A 40 4.91 0.58 -5.08
C LEU A 40 4.99 -0.94 -5.26
N CYS A 41 5.98 -1.44 -6.00
CA CYS A 41 6.16 -2.85 -6.31
C CYS A 41 7.59 -3.32 -6.08
N ASN A 42 7.77 -4.59 -5.68
CA ASN A 42 9.08 -5.24 -5.60
C ASN A 42 9.48 -5.78 -6.99
N PRO A 43 10.47 -5.19 -7.66
CA PRO A 43 10.84 -5.59 -9.02
C PRO A 43 11.46 -6.99 -9.09
N TYR A 44 12.19 -7.41 -8.06
CA TYR A 44 12.85 -8.72 -8.04
C TYR A 44 11.85 -9.88 -7.90
N ALA A 45 10.76 -9.67 -7.14
CA ALA A 45 9.69 -10.67 -7.03
C ALA A 45 8.85 -10.75 -8.31
N PHE A 46 8.66 -9.62 -9.03
CA PHE A 46 8.02 -9.59 -10.33
C PHE A 46 8.73 -10.49 -11.35
N GLU A 47 10.06 -10.35 -11.48
CA GLU A 47 10.85 -11.17 -12.40
C GLU A 47 10.73 -12.66 -12.08
N LEU A 48 10.76 -13.01 -10.80
CA LEU A 48 10.59 -14.38 -10.35
C LEU A 48 9.24 -14.96 -10.84
N PHE A 49 8.13 -14.26 -10.60
CA PHE A 49 6.81 -14.72 -11.04
C PHE A 49 6.71 -14.83 -12.56
N MET A 50 7.24 -13.86 -13.31
CA MET A 50 7.22 -13.90 -14.78
C MET A 50 7.96 -15.10 -15.34
N ASN A 51 9.04 -15.56 -14.68
CA ASN A 51 9.76 -16.78 -15.09
C ASN A 51 8.92 -18.06 -14.89
N TYR A 52 8.03 -18.09 -13.89
CA TYR A 52 7.06 -19.17 -13.73
C TYR A 52 5.92 -19.07 -14.74
N LEU A 53 5.37 -17.88 -14.92
CA LEU A 53 4.23 -17.65 -15.83
C LEU A 53 4.55 -18.01 -17.29
N LYS A 54 5.76 -17.66 -17.76
CA LYS A 54 6.20 -17.97 -19.14
C LYS A 54 6.27 -19.47 -19.46
N LYS A 55 6.39 -20.32 -18.44
CA LYS A 55 6.47 -21.78 -18.57
C LYS A 55 5.11 -22.46 -18.42
N ARG A 56 4.05 -21.70 -18.15
CA ARG A 56 2.72 -22.22 -17.86
C ARG A 56 1.80 -22.04 -19.06
N ASP A 57 0.99 -23.05 -19.32
CA ASP A 57 -0.15 -22.89 -20.20
C ASP A 57 -1.23 -22.06 -19.48
N ILE A 58 -1.65 -20.98 -20.10
CA ILE A 58 -2.62 -20.03 -19.55
C ILE A 58 -4.00 -20.12 -20.22
N GLU A 59 -4.16 -20.97 -21.24
CA GLU A 59 -5.40 -21.01 -22.05
C GLU A 59 -6.63 -21.25 -21.18
N ASP A 60 -6.60 -22.26 -20.31
CA ASP A 60 -7.72 -22.58 -19.43
C ASP A 60 -8.03 -21.48 -18.41
N TYR A 61 -7.00 -20.77 -17.94
CA TYR A 61 -7.18 -19.65 -16.99
C TYR A 61 -7.79 -18.39 -17.64
N VAL A 62 -7.70 -18.28 -18.95
CA VAL A 62 -8.35 -17.22 -19.73
C VAL A 62 -9.76 -17.64 -20.14
N LYS A 63 -9.96 -18.92 -20.48
CA LYS A 63 -11.20 -19.47 -21.01
C LYS A 63 -12.28 -19.69 -19.95
N TYR A 64 -11.90 -20.15 -18.76
CA TYR A 64 -12.84 -20.56 -17.71
C TYR A 64 -12.90 -19.58 -16.57
N TYR A 65 -14.06 -19.53 -15.88
CA TYR A 65 -14.21 -18.76 -14.65
C TYR A 65 -13.30 -19.27 -13.55
N PRO A 66 -12.69 -18.36 -12.75
CA PRO A 66 -11.90 -18.77 -11.59
C PRO A 66 -12.75 -19.41 -10.51
N PRO A 67 -12.15 -20.12 -9.54
CA PRO A 67 -12.87 -20.70 -8.41
C PRO A 67 -13.57 -19.64 -7.55
N GLN A 68 -14.61 -20.06 -6.83
CA GLN A 68 -15.28 -19.24 -5.82
C GLN A 68 -14.36 -18.94 -4.63
N ASN A 69 -14.65 -17.86 -3.92
CA ASN A 69 -13.83 -17.33 -2.83
C ASN A 69 -13.48 -18.37 -1.77
N LYS A 70 -14.41 -19.26 -1.40
CA LYS A 70 -14.15 -20.38 -0.45
C LYS A 70 -13.03 -21.33 -0.93
N VAL A 71 -12.89 -21.55 -2.22
CA VAL A 71 -11.81 -22.38 -2.79
C VAL A 71 -10.51 -21.59 -2.79
N LEU A 72 -10.56 -20.31 -3.18
CA LEU A 72 -9.41 -19.41 -3.18
C LEU A 72 -8.83 -19.23 -1.76
N SER A 73 -9.69 -19.08 -0.76
CA SER A 73 -9.29 -19.00 0.64
C SER A 73 -8.55 -20.28 1.08
N LYS A 74 -9.00 -21.45 0.63
CA LYS A 74 -8.29 -22.73 0.91
C LYS A 74 -6.94 -22.84 0.21
N ILE A 75 -6.80 -22.27 -0.99
CA ILE A 75 -5.51 -22.23 -1.69
C ILE A 75 -4.56 -21.27 -0.96
N LEU A 76 -5.03 -20.07 -0.64
CA LEU A 76 -4.23 -19.07 0.07
C LEU A 76 -3.82 -19.53 1.48
N SER A 77 -4.74 -20.15 2.23
CA SER A 77 -4.49 -20.61 3.61
C SER A 77 -3.29 -21.54 3.75
N LYS A 78 -3.03 -22.35 2.73
CA LYS A 78 -1.86 -23.26 2.72
C LYS A 78 -0.52 -22.50 2.69
N ASN A 79 -0.55 -21.24 2.25
CA ASN A 79 0.65 -20.45 2.03
C ASN A 79 0.94 -19.45 3.15
N ILE A 80 -0.09 -19.04 3.91
CA ILE A 80 0.02 -18.00 4.94
C ILE A 80 -0.30 -18.50 6.35
N ASP A 81 -0.59 -19.79 6.51
CA ASP A 81 -0.90 -20.43 7.80
C ASP A 81 -2.02 -19.70 8.57
N VAL A 82 -3.12 -19.40 7.87
CA VAL A 82 -4.36 -18.84 8.41
C VAL A 82 -5.53 -19.74 8.05
N ASN A 83 -6.45 -19.97 8.99
CA ASN A 83 -7.65 -20.78 8.74
C ASN A 83 -8.47 -20.18 7.58
N PRO A 84 -8.84 -20.96 6.54
CA PRO A 84 -9.56 -20.46 5.37
C PRO A 84 -10.91 -19.81 5.70
N ASP A 85 -11.58 -20.18 6.80
CA ASP A 85 -12.85 -19.59 7.20
C ASP A 85 -12.71 -18.12 7.67
N PHE A 86 -11.50 -17.70 8.03
CA PHE A 86 -11.18 -16.32 8.41
C PHE A 86 -10.76 -15.46 7.19
N LEU A 87 -10.62 -16.06 6.00
CA LEU A 87 -10.07 -15.40 4.82
C LEU A 87 -11.15 -14.92 3.85
N MET A 88 -10.97 -13.70 3.37
CA MET A 88 -11.65 -13.15 2.19
C MET A 88 -10.60 -12.79 1.14
N VAL A 89 -10.62 -13.41 -0.03
CA VAL A 89 -9.71 -13.10 -1.14
C VAL A 89 -10.39 -12.12 -2.09
N GLY A 90 -9.67 -11.09 -2.52
CA GLY A 90 -10.25 -10.03 -3.31
C GLY A 90 -9.41 -9.52 -4.47
N ASN A 91 -10.05 -8.74 -5.33
CA ASN A 91 -9.43 -8.06 -6.47
C ASN A 91 -8.56 -6.87 -6.00
N GLY A 92 -7.42 -7.23 -5.38
CA GLY A 92 -6.55 -6.33 -4.64
C GLY A 92 -7.08 -6.00 -3.24
N ALA A 93 -6.18 -5.51 -2.38
CA ALA A 93 -6.56 -5.00 -1.06
C ALA A 93 -7.63 -3.90 -1.15
N ILE A 94 -7.66 -3.16 -2.25
CA ILE A 94 -8.65 -2.08 -2.48
C ILE A 94 -10.09 -2.61 -2.41
N GLN A 95 -10.40 -3.78 -2.99
CA GLN A 95 -11.73 -4.35 -2.87
C GLN A 95 -12.07 -4.69 -1.42
N MET A 96 -11.13 -5.19 -0.66
CA MET A 96 -11.34 -5.48 0.77
C MET A 96 -11.59 -4.18 1.55
N ILE A 97 -10.82 -3.12 1.28
CA ILE A 97 -11.05 -1.80 1.86
C ILE A 97 -12.48 -1.31 1.56
N GLU A 98 -12.88 -1.33 0.30
CA GLU A 98 -14.22 -0.87 -0.11
C GLU A 98 -15.36 -1.63 0.59
N LEU A 99 -15.28 -2.95 0.63
CA LEU A 99 -16.32 -3.78 1.23
C LEU A 99 -16.40 -3.57 2.76
N ILE A 100 -15.26 -3.49 3.43
CA ILE A 100 -15.19 -3.27 4.88
C ILE A 100 -15.68 -1.86 5.22
N MET A 101 -15.26 -0.85 4.50
CA MET A 101 -15.68 0.52 4.76
C MET A 101 -17.17 0.73 4.48
N ARG A 102 -17.73 0.10 3.45
CA ARG A 102 -19.19 0.07 3.20
C ARG A 102 -19.95 -0.63 4.32
N GLU A 103 -19.42 -1.70 4.90
CA GLU A 103 -20.06 -2.37 6.04
C GLU A 103 -20.14 -1.46 7.27
N PHE A 104 -19.18 -0.55 7.38
CA PHE A 104 -19.12 0.44 8.48
C PHE A 104 -19.60 1.85 8.08
N GLU A 105 -20.33 2.02 6.98
CA GLU A 105 -20.71 3.34 6.44
C GLU A 105 -21.39 4.26 7.49
N SER A 106 -22.34 3.76 8.24
CA SER A 106 -23.07 4.53 9.27
C SER A 106 -22.32 4.69 10.60
N LYS A 107 -21.11 4.12 10.74
CA LYS A 107 -20.36 4.08 11.99
C LYS A 107 -19.48 5.31 12.18
N ARG A 108 -19.25 5.68 13.44
CA ARG A 108 -18.28 6.72 13.83
C ARG A 108 -16.86 6.17 13.64
N LYS A 109 -16.16 6.68 12.62
CA LYS A 109 -14.85 6.19 12.17
C LYS A 109 -13.73 7.12 12.61
N CYS A 110 -12.66 6.59 13.15
CA CYS A 110 -11.40 7.31 13.33
C CYS A 110 -10.39 6.87 12.26
N ILE A 111 -9.85 7.85 11.53
CA ILE A 111 -8.81 7.64 10.53
C ILE A 111 -7.59 8.47 10.92
N ILE A 112 -6.43 7.81 11.03
CA ILE A 112 -5.15 8.46 11.34
C ILE A 112 -4.62 9.08 10.05
N THR A 113 -4.33 10.38 10.05
CA THR A 113 -3.88 11.12 8.86
C THR A 113 -2.52 11.80 9.09
N PRO A 114 -1.75 12.04 8.02
CA PRO A 114 -2.00 11.70 6.61
C PRO A 114 -1.93 10.20 6.34
N THR A 115 -2.80 9.68 5.46
CA THR A 115 -2.85 8.26 5.12
C THR A 115 -3.39 8.00 3.71
N PHE A 116 -3.64 6.73 3.39
CA PHE A 116 -4.21 6.32 2.10
C PHE A 116 -5.64 6.82 1.96
N SER A 117 -5.89 7.66 0.95
CA SER A 117 -7.10 8.46 0.81
C SER A 117 -8.38 7.66 0.66
N THR A 118 -8.33 6.47 0.08
CA THR A 118 -9.52 5.61 -0.09
C THR A 118 -10.28 5.37 1.20
N TYR A 119 -9.63 5.39 2.36
CA TYR A 119 -10.32 5.21 3.65
C TYR A 119 -11.27 6.35 4.02
N TYR A 120 -11.11 7.54 3.47
CA TYR A 120 -11.98 8.70 3.74
C TYR A 120 -12.71 9.22 2.49
N GLU A 121 -12.44 8.64 1.30
CA GLU A 121 -13.15 8.97 0.07
C GLU A 121 -14.45 8.17 -0.10
N ILE A 122 -14.52 6.94 0.43
CA ILE A 122 -15.66 6.04 0.25
C ILE A 122 -16.88 6.55 1.01
N ASP A 123 -16.69 7.18 2.17
CA ASP A 123 -17.74 7.71 3.01
C ASP A 123 -17.19 8.91 3.77
N GLU A 124 -17.72 10.10 3.46
CA GLU A 124 -17.32 11.36 4.10
C GLU A 124 -18.05 11.62 5.41
N GLN A 125 -19.08 10.83 5.73
CA GLN A 125 -19.89 11.04 6.92
C GLN A 125 -19.32 10.30 8.13
N ASN A 126 -19.49 10.89 9.32
CA ASN A 126 -19.09 10.29 10.59
C ASN A 126 -17.59 9.95 10.69
N ILE A 127 -16.73 10.68 9.99
CA ILE A 127 -15.26 10.52 10.06
C ILE A 127 -14.68 11.52 11.05
N PHE A 128 -13.83 11.01 11.94
CA PHE A 128 -13.02 11.75 12.88
C PHE A 128 -11.56 11.53 12.53
N PHE A 129 -10.80 12.61 12.29
CA PHE A 129 -9.40 12.51 11.93
C PHE A 129 -8.50 12.67 13.15
N PHE A 130 -7.63 11.68 13.38
CA PHE A 130 -6.51 11.80 14.31
C PHE A 130 -5.26 12.16 13.51
N LYS A 131 -4.70 13.36 13.77
CA LYS A 131 -3.59 13.88 12.98
C LYS A 131 -2.24 13.51 13.59
N THR A 132 -1.31 13.07 12.75
CA THR A 132 0.12 13.00 13.05
C THR A 132 0.86 14.13 12.34
N ASN A 133 1.95 14.62 12.91
CA ASN A 133 2.61 15.84 12.47
C ASN A 133 4.06 15.57 12.03
N LYS A 134 4.56 16.41 11.13
CA LYS A 134 5.93 16.31 10.61
C LYS A 134 7.00 16.61 11.68
N GLU A 135 6.66 17.40 12.69
CA GLU A 135 7.53 17.74 13.82
C GLU A 135 7.89 16.51 14.64
N ASP A 136 6.95 15.55 14.75
CA ASP A 136 7.12 14.25 15.42
C ASP A 136 7.50 13.15 14.41
N ASN A 137 7.96 13.51 13.18
CA ASN A 137 8.21 12.60 12.08
C ASN A 137 7.02 11.67 11.78
N PHE A 138 5.80 12.17 11.94
CA PHE A 138 4.53 11.45 11.76
C PHE A 138 4.36 10.23 12.68
N ASN A 139 5.09 10.14 13.78
CA ASN A 139 4.93 9.06 14.74
C ASN A 139 3.59 9.17 15.49
N LEU A 140 2.98 8.02 15.75
CA LEU A 140 1.71 7.92 16.43
C LEU A 140 1.89 7.86 17.94
N ASP A 141 1.25 8.79 18.66
CA ASP A 141 1.06 8.67 20.12
C ASP A 141 -0.15 7.77 20.40
N VAL A 142 0.13 6.52 20.74
CA VAL A 142 -0.89 5.49 20.98
C VAL A 142 -1.79 5.82 22.17
N ASN A 143 -1.26 6.48 23.23
CA ASN A 143 -2.07 6.83 24.38
C ASN A 143 -3.09 7.92 24.03
N LYS A 144 -2.65 8.95 23.33
CA LYS A 144 -3.55 10.01 22.84
C LYS A 144 -4.58 9.50 21.86
N LEU A 145 -4.21 8.52 20.98
CA LEU A 145 -5.15 7.89 20.07
C LEU A 145 -6.26 7.13 20.83
N ILE A 146 -5.88 6.34 21.84
CA ILE A 146 -6.83 5.58 22.66
C ILE A 146 -7.80 6.54 23.36
N GLU A 147 -7.27 7.58 24.01
CA GLU A 147 -8.08 8.62 24.67
C GLU A 147 -9.03 9.32 23.68
N PHE A 148 -8.52 9.69 22.50
CA PHE A 148 -9.32 10.28 21.44
C PHE A 148 -10.48 9.37 21.03
N CYS A 149 -10.20 8.07 20.81
CA CYS A 149 -11.22 7.10 20.42
C CYS A 149 -12.31 6.95 21.50
N ILE A 150 -11.93 6.93 22.77
CA ILE A 150 -12.87 6.85 23.90
C ILE A 150 -13.73 8.12 23.97
N ASN A 151 -13.09 9.29 23.96
CA ASN A 151 -13.79 10.60 24.12
C ASN A 151 -14.73 10.90 22.94
N LYS A 152 -14.40 10.40 21.74
CA LYS A 152 -15.22 10.55 20.54
C LYS A 152 -16.17 9.37 20.33
N GLU A 153 -16.20 8.40 21.23
CA GLU A 153 -17.04 7.18 21.13
C GLU A 153 -16.87 6.50 19.76
N ILE A 154 -15.63 6.30 19.32
CA ILE A 154 -15.32 5.74 18.01
C ILE A 154 -15.74 4.27 17.95
N GLU A 155 -16.50 3.92 16.90
CA GLU A 155 -16.97 2.56 16.65
C GLU A 155 -16.04 1.78 15.71
N VAL A 156 -15.29 2.50 14.85
CA VAL A 156 -14.32 1.90 13.91
C VAL A 156 -13.02 2.71 13.90
N LEU A 157 -11.90 2.05 14.13
CA LEU A 157 -10.57 2.64 14.04
C LEU A 157 -9.81 2.04 12.87
N VAL A 158 -9.30 2.88 11.97
CA VAL A 158 -8.47 2.45 10.83
C VAL A 158 -7.01 2.83 11.08
N ILE A 159 -6.13 1.84 10.97
CA ILE A 159 -4.67 1.98 11.11
C ILE A 159 -4.00 1.37 9.88
N VAL A 160 -3.30 2.17 9.08
CA VAL A 160 -2.46 1.67 7.98
C VAL A 160 -1.05 1.45 8.52
N ASN A 161 -0.52 0.22 8.44
CA ASN A 161 0.71 -0.17 9.13
C ASN A 161 1.59 -1.15 8.32
N PRO A 162 2.73 -0.74 7.76
CA PRO A 162 3.28 0.63 7.71
C PRO A 162 2.37 1.62 6.99
N ASN A 163 2.36 2.87 7.46
CA ASN A 163 1.46 3.89 6.93
C ASN A 163 1.91 4.38 5.54
N ASN A 164 0.97 4.64 4.66
CA ASN A 164 1.17 5.29 3.37
C ASN A 164 0.47 6.65 3.37
N PRO A 165 1.20 7.81 3.27
CA PRO A 165 2.53 7.90 2.67
C PRO A 165 3.71 7.99 3.63
N THR A 166 3.54 8.06 4.93
CA THR A 166 4.63 8.41 5.87
C THR A 166 5.67 7.32 6.08
N GLY A 167 5.32 6.05 5.85
CA GLY A 167 6.20 4.90 6.10
C GLY A 167 6.40 4.57 7.58
N THR A 168 5.71 5.28 8.49
CA THR A 168 5.76 5.03 9.94
C THR A 168 5.07 3.72 10.32
N VAL A 169 5.45 3.16 11.46
CA VAL A 169 4.88 1.90 11.97
C VAL A 169 4.36 2.05 13.40
N VAL A 170 3.33 1.28 13.68
CA VAL A 170 2.85 1.00 15.03
C VAL A 170 3.30 -0.40 15.39
N THR A 171 4.01 -0.58 16.50
CA THR A 171 4.52 -1.90 16.88
C THR A 171 3.40 -2.86 17.21
N LYS A 172 3.65 -4.17 17.08
CA LYS A 172 2.68 -5.21 17.47
C LYS A 172 2.23 -5.07 18.92
N ASN A 173 3.14 -4.67 19.82
CA ASN A 173 2.81 -4.45 21.23
C ASN A 173 1.87 -3.26 21.42
N ASP A 174 2.08 -2.19 20.68
CA ASP A 174 1.21 -1.01 20.70
C ASP A 174 -0.16 -1.32 20.10
N LEU A 175 -0.21 -2.10 19.00
CA LEU A 175 -1.48 -2.58 18.45
C LEU A 175 -2.24 -3.44 19.47
N LYS A 176 -1.58 -4.37 20.16
CA LYS A 176 -2.20 -5.16 21.25
C LYS A 176 -2.71 -4.29 22.40
N LYS A 177 -2.00 -3.21 22.72
CA LYS A 177 -2.46 -2.22 23.70
C LYS A 177 -3.75 -1.55 23.23
N ILE A 178 -3.83 -1.14 21.96
CA ILE A 178 -5.05 -0.57 21.37
C ILE A 178 -6.20 -1.58 21.46
N PHE A 179 -6.00 -2.84 21.04
CA PHE A 179 -7.05 -3.89 21.10
C PHE A 179 -7.59 -4.06 22.51
N LYS A 180 -6.71 -4.07 23.51
CA LYS A 180 -7.09 -4.22 24.91
C LYS A 180 -7.93 -3.06 25.44
N HIS A 181 -7.61 -1.82 25.03
CA HIS A 181 -8.28 -0.62 25.57
C HIS A 181 -9.54 -0.23 24.78
N LEU A 182 -9.71 -0.76 23.55
CA LEU A 182 -10.85 -0.49 22.67
C LEU A 182 -11.62 -1.78 22.32
N PRO A 183 -12.11 -2.56 23.32
CA PRO A 183 -12.69 -3.89 23.07
C PRO A 183 -14.02 -3.87 22.34
N LYS A 184 -14.69 -2.70 22.26
CA LYS A 184 -15.98 -2.52 21.57
C LYS A 184 -15.82 -1.86 20.19
N THR A 185 -14.65 -1.34 19.88
CA THR A 185 -14.34 -0.68 18.59
C THR A 185 -13.90 -1.73 17.58
N SER A 186 -14.46 -1.74 16.39
CA SER A 186 -13.93 -2.53 15.28
C SER A 186 -12.60 -1.92 14.83
N ILE A 187 -11.55 -2.71 14.73
CA ILE A 187 -10.23 -2.21 14.39
C ILE A 187 -9.80 -2.81 13.05
N VAL A 188 -9.58 -1.94 12.06
CA VAL A 188 -9.08 -2.29 10.74
C VAL A 188 -7.60 -1.94 10.68
N VAL A 189 -6.75 -2.95 10.53
CA VAL A 189 -5.30 -2.78 10.34
C VAL A 189 -4.95 -3.14 8.90
N ASP A 190 -4.53 -2.14 8.12
CA ASP A 190 -4.07 -2.37 6.75
C ASP A 190 -2.56 -2.64 6.75
N GLU A 191 -2.21 -3.88 6.58
CA GLU A 191 -0.84 -4.38 6.50
C GLU A 191 -0.34 -4.54 5.06
N SER A 192 -0.80 -3.71 4.11
CA SER A 192 -0.39 -3.81 2.70
C SER A 192 1.11 -3.64 2.46
N PHE A 193 1.87 -3.15 3.44
CA PHE A 193 3.32 -2.92 3.35
C PHE A 193 4.13 -3.64 4.43
N ILE A 194 3.53 -4.50 5.25
CA ILE A 194 4.19 -5.13 6.40
C ILE A 194 5.36 -6.03 5.98
N ASP A 195 5.30 -6.61 4.77
CA ASP A 195 6.35 -7.47 4.23
C ASP A 195 7.66 -6.72 3.93
N PHE A 196 7.60 -5.39 3.84
CA PHE A 196 8.78 -4.53 3.72
C PHE A 196 9.39 -4.12 5.07
N TYR A 197 8.71 -4.39 6.16
CA TYR A 197 9.18 -4.13 7.53
C TYR A 197 9.64 -5.44 8.19
N ASP A 198 8.85 -5.96 9.08
CA ASP A 198 9.08 -7.21 9.80
C ASP A 198 7.76 -8.00 9.87
N THR A 199 7.73 -9.15 9.20
CA THR A 199 6.54 -10.00 9.18
C THR A 199 6.15 -10.53 10.57
N ASN A 200 7.07 -10.57 11.54
CA ASN A 200 6.76 -10.92 12.93
C ASN A 200 5.92 -9.84 13.63
N GLN A 201 5.93 -8.62 13.11
CA GLN A 201 5.10 -7.51 13.62
C GLN A 201 3.66 -7.56 13.11
N SER A 202 3.34 -8.46 12.16
CA SER A 202 1.96 -8.66 11.70
C SER A 202 1.04 -9.07 12.84
N VAL A 203 -0.18 -8.51 12.83
CA VAL A 203 -1.26 -8.87 13.75
C VAL A 203 -2.31 -9.77 13.11
N GLU A 204 -2.02 -10.35 11.94
CA GLU A 204 -2.92 -11.22 11.20
C GLU A 204 -3.45 -12.38 12.05
N LYS A 205 -2.58 -13.02 12.85
CA LYS A 205 -2.98 -14.12 13.75
C LYS A 205 -3.68 -13.66 15.03
N GLU A 206 -3.62 -12.37 15.37
CA GLU A 206 -4.33 -11.83 16.53
C GLU A 206 -5.85 -11.82 16.34
N VAL A 207 -6.32 -11.96 15.10
CA VAL A 207 -7.76 -12.07 14.76
C VAL A 207 -8.43 -13.25 15.48
N TYR A 208 -7.70 -14.34 15.74
CA TYR A 208 -8.25 -15.50 16.48
C TYR A 208 -8.69 -15.16 17.91
N ASN A 209 -8.04 -14.17 18.52
CA ASN A 209 -8.31 -13.74 19.89
C ASN A 209 -9.11 -12.42 19.97
N ASN A 210 -9.26 -11.71 18.84
CA ASN A 210 -9.90 -10.40 18.76
C ASN A 210 -10.94 -10.39 17.63
N LYS A 211 -12.19 -10.71 17.94
CA LYS A 211 -13.28 -10.81 16.95
C LYS A 211 -13.63 -9.50 16.26
N ASN A 212 -13.23 -8.37 16.85
CA ASN A 212 -13.40 -7.02 16.31
C ASN A 212 -12.21 -6.55 15.48
N LEU A 213 -11.18 -7.38 15.30
CA LEU A 213 -10.01 -7.08 14.47
C LEU A 213 -10.23 -7.58 13.04
N ILE A 214 -9.90 -6.72 12.09
CA ILE A 214 -9.85 -7.02 10.65
C ILE A 214 -8.47 -6.63 10.15
N VAL A 215 -7.76 -7.53 9.48
CA VAL A 215 -6.44 -7.26 8.90
C VAL A 215 -6.53 -7.37 7.40
N ILE A 216 -6.07 -6.34 6.69
CA ILE A 216 -6.06 -6.28 5.22
C ILE A 216 -4.62 -6.47 4.75
N ARG A 217 -4.43 -7.27 3.69
CA ARG A 217 -3.13 -7.57 3.10
C ARG A 217 -3.16 -7.38 1.58
N SER A 218 -2.08 -6.86 1.03
CA SER A 218 -1.88 -6.73 -0.41
C SER A 218 -0.80 -7.69 -0.88
N LEU A 219 -1.11 -8.58 -1.80
CA LEU A 219 -0.10 -9.41 -2.48
C LEU A 219 0.50 -8.67 -3.70
N SER A 220 -0.08 -7.53 -4.09
CA SER A 220 0.35 -6.78 -5.27
C SER A 220 1.70 -6.07 -5.08
N LYS A 221 2.04 -5.69 -3.85
CA LYS A 221 3.20 -4.82 -3.55
C LYS A 221 4.49 -5.64 -3.43
N ASP A 222 4.51 -6.53 -2.47
CA ASP A 222 5.67 -7.31 -2.10
C ASP A 222 6.05 -8.35 -3.17
N PHE A 223 5.06 -8.97 -3.81
CA PHE A 223 5.30 -9.88 -4.92
C PHE A 223 5.45 -9.20 -6.30
N GLY A 224 5.34 -7.87 -6.37
CA GLY A 224 5.52 -7.13 -7.62
C GLY A 224 4.46 -7.37 -8.68
N ILE A 225 3.27 -7.82 -8.31
CA ILE A 225 2.20 -8.25 -9.22
C ILE A 225 1.01 -7.28 -9.24
N ALA A 226 1.31 -5.98 -9.25
CA ALA A 226 0.27 -4.95 -9.16
C ALA A 226 -0.85 -5.10 -10.24
N GLY A 227 -0.50 -5.54 -11.43
CA GLY A 227 -1.45 -5.76 -12.53
C GLY A 227 -2.38 -6.95 -12.33
N LEU A 228 -2.04 -7.93 -11.49
CA LEU A 228 -2.90 -9.08 -11.22
C LEU A 228 -4.06 -8.75 -10.26
N ARG A 229 -3.96 -7.65 -9.53
CA ARG A 229 -5.01 -7.20 -8.60
C ARG A 229 -5.37 -8.27 -7.57
N LEU A 230 -4.45 -8.57 -6.65
CA LEU A 230 -4.66 -9.61 -5.65
C LEU A 230 -4.37 -9.09 -4.24
N GLY A 231 -5.28 -9.37 -3.32
CA GLY A 231 -5.18 -9.06 -1.90
C GLY A 231 -6.20 -9.87 -1.11
N TYR A 232 -6.15 -9.75 0.21
CA TYR A 232 -7.07 -10.47 1.07
C TYR A 232 -7.31 -9.73 2.38
N ALA A 233 -8.35 -10.14 3.10
CA ALA A 233 -8.58 -9.75 4.47
C ALA A 233 -8.70 -10.97 5.37
N VAL A 234 -8.31 -10.81 6.63
CA VAL A 234 -8.47 -11.78 7.71
C VAL A 234 -9.39 -11.17 8.76
N CYS A 235 -10.50 -11.82 9.07
CA CYS A 235 -11.46 -11.38 10.08
C CYS A 235 -12.22 -12.55 10.68
N ASP A 236 -13.01 -12.30 11.72
CA ASP A 236 -13.91 -13.31 12.29
C ASP A 236 -14.84 -13.90 11.20
N PRO A 237 -15.09 -15.21 11.17
CA PRO A 237 -15.92 -15.87 10.14
C PRO A 237 -17.32 -15.29 10.00
N LYS A 238 -17.94 -14.82 11.09
CA LYS A 238 -19.26 -14.17 11.03
C LYS A 238 -19.22 -12.82 10.29
N MET A 239 -18.12 -12.07 10.44
CA MET A 239 -17.90 -10.83 9.69
C MET A 239 -17.69 -11.13 8.21
N SER A 240 -16.85 -12.11 7.89
CA SER A 240 -16.63 -12.59 6.53
C SER A 240 -17.95 -13.02 5.87
N GLU A 241 -18.74 -13.87 6.52
CA GLU A 241 -20.02 -14.33 6.02
C GLU A 241 -21.03 -13.17 5.80
N LYS A 242 -21.07 -12.23 6.73
CA LYS A 242 -21.91 -11.03 6.62
C LYS A 242 -21.55 -10.19 5.38
N ILE A 243 -20.27 -9.97 5.14
CA ILE A 243 -19.80 -9.23 3.96
C ILE A 243 -20.14 -10.00 2.67
N PHE A 244 -19.88 -11.32 2.63
CA PHE A 244 -20.22 -12.14 1.48
C PHE A 244 -21.72 -12.16 1.15
N SER A 245 -22.56 -12.31 2.17
CA SER A 245 -24.03 -12.35 1.97
C SER A 245 -24.59 -11.02 1.48
N LYS A 246 -23.99 -9.90 1.92
CA LYS A 246 -24.47 -8.56 1.61
C LYS A 246 -23.97 -8.04 0.25
N TYR A 247 -22.74 -8.34 -0.09
CA TYR A 247 -22.06 -7.71 -1.24
C TYR A 247 -21.73 -8.67 -2.40
N GLY A 248 -21.84 -9.98 -2.22
CA GLY A 248 -21.72 -10.98 -3.28
C GLY A 248 -20.38 -11.02 -3.98
N LEU A 249 -19.40 -11.71 -3.41
CA LEU A 249 -18.06 -11.85 -4.01
C LEU A 249 -17.99 -13.08 -4.94
N CYS A 250 -18.74 -13.06 -6.05
CA CYS A 250 -18.69 -14.14 -7.04
C CYS A 250 -17.59 -13.89 -8.06
N TRP A 251 -16.72 -14.88 -8.30
CA TRP A 251 -15.66 -14.83 -9.34
C TRP A 251 -14.88 -13.51 -9.37
N ASN A 252 -14.54 -13.02 -8.21
CA ASN A 252 -14.04 -11.66 -8.01
C ASN A 252 -12.52 -11.50 -8.24
N ILE A 253 -11.82 -12.54 -8.67
CA ILE A 253 -10.42 -12.47 -9.14
C ILE A 253 -10.32 -12.96 -10.59
N ASN A 254 -9.18 -12.69 -11.23
CA ASN A 254 -8.92 -13.17 -12.60
C ASN A 254 -8.06 -14.45 -12.59
N GLY A 255 -8.00 -15.14 -13.74
CA GLY A 255 -7.26 -16.40 -13.88
C GLY A 255 -5.76 -16.26 -13.63
N LEU A 256 -5.12 -15.14 -14.00
CA LEU A 256 -3.70 -14.92 -13.72
C LEU A 256 -3.43 -14.77 -12.22
N ALA A 257 -4.36 -14.15 -11.48
CA ALA A 257 -4.30 -14.07 -10.04
C ALA A 257 -4.43 -15.46 -9.38
N GLN A 258 -5.27 -16.34 -9.96
CA GLN A 258 -5.34 -17.75 -9.54
C GLN A 258 -4.01 -18.48 -9.77
N ILE A 259 -3.38 -18.32 -10.95
CA ILE A 259 -2.06 -18.90 -11.24
C ILE A 259 -1.04 -18.45 -10.18
N PHE A 260 -1.09 -17.17 -9.80
CA PHE A 260 -0.18 -16.67 -8.77
C PHE A 260 -0.42 -17.34 -7.41
N LEU A 261 -1.68 -17.47 -6.97
CA LEU A 261 -2.01 -18.16 -5.70
C LEU A 261 -1.51 -19.62 -5.68
N GLU A 262 -1.59 -20.32 -6.81
CA GLU A 262 -1.07 -21.68 -6.94
C GLU A 262 0.48 -21.69 -6.95
N THR A 263 1.11 -20.70 -7.59
CA THR A 263 2.56 -20.60 -7.72
C THR A 263 3.22 -20.22 -6.40
N MET A 264 2.63 -19.30 -5.64
CA MET A 264 3.22 -18.83 -4.38
C MET A 264 3.37 -19.94 -3.32
N GLY A 265 2.63 -21.04 -3.45
CA GLY A 265 2.75 -22.21 -2.57
C GLY A 265 3.86 -23.18 -2.94
N LEU A 266 4.54 -23.00 -4.07
CA LEU A 266 5.62 -23.89 -4.49
C LEU A 266 6.87 -23.66 -3.62
N PRO A 267 7.48 -24.71 -3.05
CA PRO A 267 8.65 -24.56 -2.18
C PRO A 267 9.82 -23.82 -2.84
N GLU A 268 10.05 -24.06 -4.13
CA GLU A 268 11.08 -23.37 -4.91
C GLU A 268 10.76 -21.88 -5.07
N PHE A 269 9.49 -21.53 -5.34
CA PHE A 269 9.08 -20.15 -5.42
C PHE A 269 9.31 -19.43 -4.08
N GLN A 270 8.88 -20.02 -2.97
CA GLN A 270 9.06 -19.47 -1.62
C GLN A 270 10.54 -19.22 -1.29
N LYS A 271 11.40 -20.19 -1.60
CA LYS A 271 12.85 -20.05 -1.41
C LYS A 271 13.42 -18.86 -2.20
N ASN A 272 13.09 -18.77 -3.48
CA ASN A 272 13.60 -17.72 -4.36
C ASN A 272 13.01 -16.35 -4.02
N TYR A 273 11.72 -16.33 -3.62
CA TYR A 273 11.07 -15.11 -3.16
C TYR A 273 11.73 -14.54 -1.89
N LYS A 274 12.11 -15.39 -0.93
CA LYS A 274 12.85 -14.95 0.25
C LYS A 274 14.15 -14.24 -0.13
N LEU A 275 14.92 -14.79 -1.07
CA LEU A 275 16.15 -14.16 -1.57
C LEU A 275 15.86 -12.83 -2.30
N ALA A 276 14.82 -12.77 -3.13
CA ALA A 276 14.40 -11.56 -3.81
C ALA A 276 13.99 -10.45 -2.81
N ARG A 277 13.26 -10.82 -1.75
CA ARG A 277 12.87 -9.91 -0.67
C ARG A 277 14.09 -9.41 0.11
N GLU A 278 15.02 -10.28 0.49
CA GLU A 278 16.26 -9.90 1.18
C GLU A 278 17.09 -8.91 0.36
N LYS A 279 17.28 -9.20 -0.94
CA LYS A 279 17.95 -8.30 -1.87
C LYS A 279 17.28 -6.94 -1.93
N TYR A 280 15.95 -6.93 -2.01
CA TYR A 280 15.16 -5.70 -2.04
C TYR A 280 15.34 -4.85 -0.76
N LEU A 281 15.26 -5.48 0.41
CA LEU A 281 15.41 -4.78 1.70
C LEU A 281 16.83 -4.21 1.88
N GLN A 282 17.86 -4.90 1.39
CA GLN A 282 19.23 -4.37 1.37
C GLN A 282 19.32 -3.14 0.45
N GLY A 283 18.80 -3.22 -0.77
CA GLY A 283 18.76 -2.10 -1.71
C GLY A 283 18.01 -0.89 -1.14
N ARG A 284 16.89 -1.10 -0.47
CA ARG A 284 16.12 -0.05 0.21
C ARG A 284 16.96 0.69 1.26
N LYS A 285 17.73 -0.04 2.08
CA LYS A 285 18.61 0.55 3.10
C LYS A 285 19.70 1.42 2.46
N VAL A 286 20.30 0.94 1.39
CA VAL A 286 21.30 1.70 0.63
C VAL A 286 20.69 2.98 0.07
N PHE A 287 19.51 2.87 -0.55
CA PHE A 287 18.81 4.01 -1.13
C PHE A 287 18.42 5.06 -0.07
N TYR A 288 17.93 4.65 1.11
CA TYR A 288 17.69 5.57 2.21
C TYR A 288 18.95 6.33 2.64
N ASN A 289 20.06 5.63 2.79
CA ASN A 289 21.34 6.25 3.14
C ASN A 289 21.80 7.27 2.10
N GLN A 290 21.60 6.99 0.81
CA GLN A 290 21.88 7.93 -0.28
C GLN A 290 20.96 9.16 -0.16
N LEU A 291 19.64 8.97 -0.07
CA LEU A 291 18.67 10.05 0.04
C LEU A 291 18.93 10.95 1.26
N SER A 292 19.34 10.38 2.38
CA SER A 292 19.67 11.12 3.62
C SER A 292 20.87 12.06 3.48
N THR A 293 21.63 12.00 2.37
CA THR A 293 22.73 12.94 2.09
C THR A 293 22.27 14.23 1.40
N LEU A 294 21.02 14.34 0.98
CA LEU A 294 20.43 15.55 0.44
C LEU A 294 20.44 16.66 1.50
N LYS A 295 20.73 17.92 1.11
CA LYS A 295 20.99 19.00 2.06
C LYS A 295 19.84 19.98 2.19
N ASN A 296 19.13 20.22 1.08
CA ASN A 296 18.05 21.20 1.01
C ASN A 296 16.65 20.55 1.00
N MET A 297 16.60 19.21 1.08
CA MET A 297 15.39 18.42 1.20
C MET A 297 15.46 17.54 2.43
N LYS A 298 14.36 17.44 3.18
CA LYS A 298 14.29 16.53 4.35
C LYS A 298 13.67 15.20 3.95
N VAL A 299 14.44 14.12 4.09
CA VAL A 299 13.99 12.74 3.87
C VAL A 299 13.54 12.14 5.19
N TYR A 300 12.36 11.50 5.20
CA TYR A 300 11.83 10.84 6.38
C TYR A 300 12.13 9.34 6.31
N GLU A 301 12.48 8.76 7.45
CA GLU A 301 12.66 7.32 7.59
C GLU A 301 11.35 6.58 7.29
N SER A 302 11.45 5.43 6.63
CA SER A 302 10.29 4.64 6.24
C SER A 302 10.55 3.16 6.43
N HIS A 303 9.52 2.46 6.90
CA HIS A 303 9.48 1.01 7.00
C HIS A 303 8.72 0.34 5.84
N ALA A 304 8.19 1.14 4.91
CA ALA A 304 7.57 0.66 3.67
C ALA A 304 8.58 0.60 2.51
N ASN A 305 8.11 0.43 1.30
CA ASN A 305 8.92 0.39 0.09
C ASN A 305 9.00 1.75 -0.64
N PHE A 306 8.89 2.82 0.09
CA PHE A 306 8.97 4.20 -0.39
C PHE A 306 9.47 5.13 0.70
N PHE A 307 9.87 6.34 0.31
CA PHE A 307 10.26 7.42 1.21
C PHE A 307 9.49 8.69 0.85
N ILE A 308 9.11 9.49 1.86
CA ILE A 308 8.63 10.85 1.62
C ILE A 308 9.77 11.83 1.82
N ILE A 309 9.76 12.85 0.99
CA ILE A 309 10.76 13.91 0.93
C ILE A 309 10.04 15.25 1.00
N ASP A 310 10.34 16.05 2.00
CA ASP A 310 9.90 17.44 2.05
C ASP A 310 10.81 18.30 1.17
N CYS A 311 10.30 18.77 0.05
CA CYS A 311 11.00 19.59 -0.93
C CYS A 311 10.75 21.08 -0.70
N GLY A 312 10.03 21.46 0.36
CA GLY A 312 9.66 22.84 0.61
C GLY A 312 8.83 23.45 -0.54
N LYS A 313 8.99 24.74 -0.77
CA LYS A 313 8.26 25.49 -1.83
C LYS A 313 8.59 25.04 -3.26
N ASN A 314 9.66 24.29 -3.44
CA ASN A 314 10.20 23.90 -4.76
C ASN A 314 9.62 22.57 -5.28
N ILE A 315 8.58 22.02 -4.66
CA ILE A 315 8.02 20.71 -5.01
C ILE A 315 7.65 20.56 -6.48
N ASN A 316 7.06 21.60 -7.09
CA ASN A 316 6.65 21.54 -8.48
C ASN A 316 7.86 21.54 -9.43
N ASP A 317 8.92 22.28 -9.10
CA ASP A 317 10.16 22.33 -9.87
C ASP A 317 10.90 20.99 -9.75
N VAL A 318 10.97 20.43 -8.55
CA VAL A 318 11.55 19.09 -8.30
C VAL A 318 10.82 18.03 -9.09
N PHE A 319 9.49 18.00 -9.00
CA PHE A 319 8.68 17.02 -9.72
C PHE A 319 8.80 17.17 -11.24
N SER A 320 8.73 18.41 -11.75
CA SER A 320 8.85 18.69 -13.19
C SER A 320 10.21 18.30 -13.72
N PHE A 321 11.28 18.57 -12.98
CA PHE A 321 12.64 18.15 -13.33
C PHE A 321 12.76 16.63 -13.40
N LEU A 322 12.25 15.91 -12.39
CA LEU A 322 12.28 14.46 -12.36
C LEU A 322 11.49 13.85 -13.52
N LEU A 323 10.25 14.30 -13.72
CA LEU A 323 9.37 13.71 -14.73
C LEU A 323 9.75 14.09 -16.17
N PHE A 324 9.98 15.38 -16.44
CA PHE A 324 10.10 15.88 -17.81
C PHE A 324 11.55 15.96 -18.33
N GLU A 325 12.53 16.10 -17.43
CA GLU A 325 13.94 16.16 -17.83
C GLU A 325 14.69 14.84 -17.57
N LYS A 326 14.23 14.03 -16.60
CA LYS A 326 14.90 12.78 -16.20
C LYS A 326 14.06 11.54 -16.49
N GLU A 327 12.83 11.69 -16.95
CA GLU A 327 11.92 10.57 -17.23
C GLU A 327 11.66 9.66 -16.01
N ILE A 328 11.75 10.27 -14.81
CA ILE A 328 11.54 9.61 -13.53
C ILE A 328 10.17 9.99 -13.00
N TYR A 329 9.25 9.04 -12.96
CA TYR A 329 7.92 9.27 -12.46
C TYR A 329 7.85 9.06 -10.95
N THR A 330 7.51 10.10 -10.20
CA THR A 330 7.36 10.12 -8.75
C THR A 330 5.95 10.53 -8.35
N ARG A 331 5.61 10.55 -7.05
CA ARG A 331 4.28 10.92 -6.56
C ARG A 331 4.30 12.23 -5.77
N ILE A 332 3.68 13.29 -6.30
CA ILE A 332 3.35 14.49 -5.51
C ILE A 332 2.21 14.16 -4.56
N LEU A 333 2.31 14.63 -3.31
CA LEU A 333 1.37 14.32 -2.22
C LEU A 333 0.45 15.50 -1.86
N ASN A 334 0.29 16.48 -2.74
CA ASN A 334 -0.54 17.66 -2.53
C ASN A 334 -2.06 17.40 -2.43
N ASP A 335 -2.48 16.16 -2.62
CA ASP A 335 -3.85 15.68 -2.47
C ASP A 335 -4.06 14.89 -1.16
N LYS A 336 -3.07 14.86 -0.27
CA LYS A 336 -3.17 14.12 0.98
C LYS A 336 -3.68 15.00 2.12
N LEU A 337 -4.80 14.60 2.69
CA LEU A 337 -5.42 15.33 3.79
C LEU A 337 -4.46 15.46 4.98
N HIS A 338 -4.32 16.66 5.52
CA HIS A 338 -3.44 17.01 6.65
C HIS A 338 -1.94 16.78 6.38
N LEU A 339 -1.53 16.79 5.12
CA LEU A 339 -0.15 16.88 4.70
C LEU A 339 0.06 18.19 3.94
N GLU A 340 1.20 18.85 4.17
CA GLU A 340 1.54 20.07 3.43
C GLU A 340 1.83 19.76 1.95
N ASP A 341 1.61 20.75 1.07
CA ASP A 341 1.82 20.62 -0.39
C ASP A 341 3.32 20.67 -0.78
N THR A 342 4.20 20.22 0.10
CA THR A 342 5.66 20.26 -0.08
C THR A 342 6.28 18.89 -0.24
N PHE A 343 5.47 17.85 -0.14
CA PHE A 343 5.96 16.46 -0.06
C PHE A 343 5.90 15.72 -1.39
N LEU A 344 7.01 15.04 -1.68
CA LEU A 344 7.18 14.05 -2.74
C LEU A 344 7.32 12.66 -2.13
N ARG A 345 6.72 11.64 -2.75
CA ARG A 345 6.99 10.24 -2.40
C ARG A 345 7.77 9.59 -3.54
N VAL A 346 8.87 8.93 -3.21
CA VAL A 346 9.69 8.13 -4.13
C VAL A 346 9.61 6.65 -3.73
N ALA A 347 9.27 5.79 -4.67
CA ALA A 347 9.31 4.34 -4.48
C ALA A 347 10.74 3.82 -4.62
N CYS A 348 11.05 2.80 -3.84
CA CYS A 348 12.29 2.04 -4.00
C CYS A 348 12.12 1.02 -5.14
N GLY A 349 13.03 1.05 -6.10
CA GLY A 349 13.09 0.14 -7.25
C GLY A 349 14.28 -0.81 -7.19
N THR A 350 14.85 -1.12 -8.37
CA THR A 350 16.13 -1.81 -8.48
C THR A 350 17.25 -0.90 -8.01
N GLU A 351 18.45 -1.45 -7.81
CA GLU A 351 19.64 -0.66 -7.47
C GLU A 351 19.93 0.40 -8.55
N GLU A 352 19.77 0.03 -9.83
CA GLU A 352 19.94 0.94 -10.95
C GLU A 352 18.91 2.08 -10.92
N ASP A 353 17.64 1.76 -10.70
CA ASP A 353 16.58 2.76 -10.62
C ASP A 353 16.80 3.69 -9.43
N ASN A 354 17.13 3.16 -8.27
CA ASN A 354 17.42 3.93 -7.07
C ASN A 354 18.57 4.92 -7.27
N ASN A 355 19.65 4.48 -7.95
CA ASN A 355 20.78 5.34 -8.28
C ASN A 355 20.36 6.47 -9.25
N LYS A 356 19.58 6.18 -10.28
CA LYS A 356 19.04 7.22 -11.20
C LYS A 356 18.18 8.25 -10.46
N VAL A 357 17.29 7.81 -9.55
CA VAL A 357 16.46 8.69 -8.74
C VAL A 357 17.33 9.56 -7.83
N TYR A 358 18.30 8.96 -7.12
CA TYR A 358 19.20 9.69 -6.23
C TYR A 358 20.04 10.72 -6.97
N ASP A 359 20.67 10.34 -8.09
CA ASP A 359 21.49 11.24 -8.88
C ASP A 359 20.68 12.45 -9.42
N ALA A 360 19.47 12.21 -9.86
CA ALA A 360 18.56 13.28 -10.29
C ALA A 360 18.19 14.21 -9.13
N LEU A 361 17.81 13.65 -7.96
CA LEU A 361 17.51 14.45 -6.76
C LEU A 361 18.73 15.24 -6.29
N LYS A 362 19.93 14.67 -6.31
CA LYS A 362 21.18 15.34 -5.94
C LYS A 362 21.53 16.51 -6.87
N ILE A 363 21.16 16.42 -8.16
CA ILE A 363 21.37 17.52 -9.12
C ILE A 363 20.45 18.69 -8.76
N ILE A 364 19.16 18.43 -8.53
CA ILE A 364 18.18 19.47 -8.22
C ILE A 364 18.40 20.04 -6.81
N ASP A 365 18.75 19.22 -5.83
CA ASP A 365 19.04 19.64 -4.45
C ASP A 365 20.14 20.71 -4.36
N LYS A 366 21.14 20.66 -5.26
CA LYS A 366 22.21 21.68 -5.34
C LYS A 366 21.74 23.03 -5.91
N LYS A 367 20.58 23.06 -6.56
CA LYS A 367 20.01 24.26 -7.18
C LYS A 367 18.99 24.97 -6.29
N LEU A 368 18.52 24.26 -5.24
CA LEU A 368 17.61 24.77 -4.22
C LEU A 368 18.36 25.56 -3.14
#